data_b3bf6c15fba88b8dd5e17819f5d267a4
#
_entry.id   b3bf6c15fba88b8dd5e17819f5d267a4
#
_cell.length_a   1.000
_cell.length_b   1.000
_cell.length_c   1.000
_cell.angle_alpha   90.00
_cell.angle_beta   90.00
_cell.angle_gamma   90.00
#
_symmetry.space_group_name_H-M   'P 1'
#
loop_
_entity.id
_entity.type
_entity.pdbx_description
1 polymer ?
#
loop_
_entity_poly.entity_id
_entity_poly.type
_entity_poly.pdbx_seq_one_letter_code
_entity_poly.pdbx_strand_id
1 'polypeptide(L)'
;AAETTGHRCLMTDSATLISVAATSLTVVAYILALWAYRRSGWGLLLPVLTGAATVVVVLMVTKTPYGTYREGASLLSWLAGPATVALAFPLYRQWSRLRGIWWPVAGALLAGSATAVVSAIVIAWLLGGDWALMMSLAPKSATMPVAMPVAERMGGAAPLSAVAVALTGIAAAVLASGLFSLLGVRSEMVRGFALGAAAHAIGTARAFQIGETAMGSAALAMGLNAIATSVLVPLIAGLL
;
A
#
# COMPACT_ATOMS: atom_id res chain seq x y z
N ALA A 1 -38.45 -15.39 26.24
CA ALA A 1 -37.31 -16.21 25.72
C ALA A 1 -37.41 -16.45 24.19
N ALA A 2 -38.58 -16.52 23.57
CA ALA A 2 -38.73 -16.77 22.13
C ALA A 2 -38.43 -15.50 21.27
N GLU A 3 -38.73 -14.32 21.79
CA GLU A 3 -38.56 -13.05 21.07
C GLU A 3 -37.09 -12.63 20.92
N THR A 4 -36.26 -12.95 21.92
CA THR A 4 -34.82 -12.69 21.91
C THR A 4 -34.05 -13.60 20.94
N THR A 5 -34.57 -14.79 20.64
CA THR A 5 -33.96 -15.75 19.72
C THR A 5 -34.21 -15.34 18.25
N GLY A 6 -35.40 -14.82 17.94
CA GLY A 6 -35.77 -14.33 16.60
C GLY A 6 -34.95 -13.11 16.16
N HIS A 7 -34.75 -12.15 17.07
CA HIS A 7 -33.91 -10.96 16.78
C HIS A 7 -32.44 -11.29 16.56
N ARG A 8 -31.88 -12.26 17.26
CA ARG A 8 -30.49 -12.72 17.04
C ARG A 8 -30.31 -13.45 15.70
N CYS A 9 -31.30 -14.23 15.28
CA CYS A 9 -31.23 -14.94 14.00
C CYS A 9 -31.27 -13.96 12.82
N LEU A 10 -32.17 -12.99 12.85
CA LEU A 10 -32.28 -11.96 11.80
C LEU A 10 -31.07 -11.03 11.72
N MET A 11 -30.43 -10.72 12.84
CA MET A 11 -29.20 -9.90 12.88
C MET A 11 -27.98 -10.67 12.34
N THR A 12 -27.88 -11.98 12.60
CA THR A 12 -26.82 -12.82 12.04
C THR A 12 -26.98 -13.00 10.54
N ASP A 13 -28.19 -13.14 10.03
CA ASP A 13 -28.44 -13.29 8.59
C ASP A 13 -28.13 -11.99 7.82
N SER A 14 -28.48 -10.82 8.35
CA SER A 14 -28.16 -9.55 7.72
C SER A 14 -26.65 -9.24 7.72
N ALA A 15 -25.93 -9.55 8.81
CA ALA A 15 -24.48 -9.37 8.88
C ALA A 15 -23.74 -10.29 7.91
N THR A 16 -24.18 -11.54 7.77
CA THR A 16 -23.60 -12.48 6.80
C THR A 16 -23.86 -12.05 5.35
N LEU A 17 -25.06 -11.57 5.04
CA LEU A 17 -25.36 -11.03 3.71
C LEU A 17 -24.50 -9.81 3.36
N ILE A 18 -24.31 -8.87 4.30
CA ILE A 18 -23.43 -7.73 4.11
C ILE A 18 -21.98 -8.17 3.87
N SER A 19 -21.51 -9.17 4.63
CA SER A 19 -20.15 -9.69 4.48
C SER A 19 -19.94 -10.36 3.13
N VAL A 20 -20.88 -11.17 2.68
CA VAL A 20 -20.85 -11.82 1.37
C VAL A 20 -20.90 -10.76 0.26
N ALA A 21 -21.79 -9.78 0.37
CA ALA A 21 -21.95 -8.73 -0.63
C ALA A 21 -20.68 -7.87 -0.75
N ALA A 22 -20.12 -7.39 0.36
CA ALA A 22 -18.92 -6.54 0.37
C ALA A 22 -17.68 -7.30 -0.15
N THR A 23 -17.51 -8.56 0.28
CA THR A 23 -16.40 -9.42 -0.18
C THR A 23 -16.54 -9.72 -1.67
N SER A 24 -17.72 -10.14 -2.12
CA SER A 24 -17.99 -10.42 -3.53
C SER A 24 -17.80 -9.19 -4.42
N LEU A 25 -18.31 -8.03 -4.00
CA LEU A 25 -18.11 -6.77 -4.71
C LEU A 25 -16.62 -6.49 -4.92
N THR A 26 -15.81 -6.61 -3.87
CA THR A 26 -14.38 -6.35 -3.94
C THR A 26 -13.66 -7.31 -4.87
N VAL A 27 -13.94 -8.62 -4.74
CA VAL A 27 -13.32 -9.65 -5.56
C VAL A 27 -13.71 -9.50 -7.04
N VAL A 28 -15.00 -9.30 -7.32
CA VAL A 28 -15.50 -9.10 -8.69
C VAL A 28 -14.92 -7.83 -9.30
N ALA A 29 -14.92 -6.71 -8.58
CA ALA A 29 -14.31 -5.47 -9.04
C ALA A 29 -12.83 -5.64 -9.38
N TYR A 30 -12.08 -6.38 -8.55
CA TYR A 30 -10.66 -6.65 -8.81
C TYR A 30 -10.46 -7.57 -10.02
N ILE A 31 -11.26 -8.64 -10.17
CA ILE A 31 -11.17 -9.55 -11.32
C ILE A 31 -11.46 -8.80 -12.63
N LEU A 32 -12.52 -7.98 -12.66
CA LEU A 32 -12.88 -7.17 -13.82
C LEU A 32 -11.78 -6.15 -14.16
N ALA A 33 -11.23 -5.50 -13.15
CA ALA A 33 -10.11 -4.58 -13.31
C ALA A 33 -8.86 -5.28 -13.85
N LEU A 34 -8.55 -6.47 -13.37
CA LEU A 34 -7.43 -7.29 -13.84
C LEU A 34 -7.64 -7.73 -15.29
N TRP A 35 -8.85 -8.13 -15.64
CA TRP A 35 -9.20 -8.50 -17.01
C TRP A 35 -9.06 -7.31 -17.97
N ALA A 36 -9.59 -6.14 -17.59
CA ALA A 36 -9.47 -4.90 -18.37
C ALA A 36 -8.00 -4.48 -18.56
N TYR A 37 -7.20 -4.56 -17.49
CA TYR A 37 -5.77 -4.27 -17.54
C TYR A 37 -5.02 -5.22 -18.49
N ARG A 38 -5.26 -6.53 -18.39
CA ARG A 38 -4.61 -7.53 -19.26
C ARG A 38 -4.97 -7.34 -20.73
N ARG A 39 -6.17 -6.85 -21.01
CA ARG A 39 -6.62 -6.64 -22.39
C ARG A 39 -6.13 -5.32 -23.00
N SER A 40 -5.95 -4.28 -22.19
CA SER A 40 -5.57 -2.93 -22.65
C SER A 40 -4.08 -2.64 -22.55
N GLY A 41 -3.38 -3.24 -21.57
CA GLY A 41 -1.99 -2.93 -21.26
C GLY A 41 -1.74 -1.51 -20.72
N TRP A 42 -2.80 -0.72 -20.54
CA TRP A 42 -2.70 0.67 -20.12
C TRP A 42 -2.32 0.78 -18.64
N GLY A 43 -1.24 1.51 -18.33
CA GLY A 43 -0.77 1.72 -16.96
C GLY A 43 -1.77 2.44 -16.05
N LEU A 44 -2.70 3.22 -16.60
CA LEU A 44 -3.79 3.85 -15.84
C LEU A 44 -4.87 2.86 -15.39
N LEU A 45 -5.00 1.71 -16.07
CA LEU A 45 -5.95 0.66 -15.71
C LEU A 45 -5.35 -0.37 -14.73
N LEU A 46 -4.38 0.04 -13.90
CA LEU A 46 -3.85 -0.83 -12.84
C LEU A 46 -4.99 -1.41 -12.00
N PRO A 47 -5.02 -2.76 -11.79
CA PRO A 47 -6.13 -3.43 -11.13
C PRO A 47 -6.45 -2.87 -9.74
N VAL A 48 -5.43 -2.43 -9.00
CA VAL A 48 -5.62 -1.81 -7.68
C VAL A 48 -6.37 -0.48 -7.79
N LEU A 49 -6.03 0.36 -8.77
CA LEU A 49 -6.65 1.67 -8.97
C LEU A 49 -8.09 1.52 -9.49
N THR A 50 -8.26 0.77 -10.58
CA THR A 50 -9.58 0.60 -11.22
C THR A 50 -10.53 -0.22 -10.36
N GLY A 51 -10.04 -1.25 -9.65
CA GLY A 51 -10.81 -2.02 -8.70
C GLY A 51 -11.30 -1.17 -7.53
N ALA A 52 -10.41 -0.38 -6.92
CA ALA A 52 -10.79 0.54 -5.84
C ALA A 52 -11.78 1.60 -6.32
N ALA A 53 -11.54 2.22 -7.49
CA ALA A 53 -12.46 3.19 -8.07
C ALA A 53 -13.85 2.58 -8.33
N THR A 54 -13.92 1.35 -8.85
CA THR A 54 -15.18 0.64 -9.06
C THR A 54 -15.95 0.44 -7.75
N VAL A 55 -15.27 0.00 -6.69
CA VAL A 55 -15.90 -0.16 -5.37
C VAL A 55 -16.42 1.18 -4.86
N VAL A 56 -15.62 2.25 -4.94
CA VAL A 56 -16.04 3.60 -4.51
C VAL A 56 -17.27 4.06 -5.28
N VAL A 57 -17.29 3.92 -6.61
CA VAL A 57 -18.43 4.30 -7.45
C VAL A 57 -19.68 3.50 -7.05
N VAL A 58 -19.57 2.19 -6.85
CA VAL A 58 -20.71 1.36 -6.43
C VAL A 58 -21.24 1.83 -5.07
N LEU A 59 -20.37 2.09 -4.08
CA LEU A 59 -20.78 2.58 -2.76
C LEU A 59 -21.50 3.94 -2.87
N MET A 60 -21.02 4.84 -3.72
CA MET A 60 -21.65 6.15 -3.95
C MET A 60 -23.04 6.01 -4.59
N VAL A 61 -23.16 5.16 -5.61
CA VAL A 61 -24.43 4.92 -6.33
C VAL A 61 -25.46 4.24 -5.42
N THR A 62 -25.03 3.25 -4.64
CA THR A 62 -25.89 2.53 -3.68
C THR A 62 -26.13 3.30 -2.38
N LYS A 63 -25.46 4.47 -2.21
CA LYS A 63 -25.49 5.27 -0.97
C LYS A 63 -25.12 4.45 0.28
N THR A 64 -24.28 3.44 0.11
CA THR A 64 -23.83 2.58 1.22
C THR A 64 -22.75 3.29 2.00
N PRO A 65 -22.88 3.47 3.33
CA PRO A 65 -21.84 4.06 4.17
C PRO A 65 -20.55 3.22 4.13
N TYR A 66 -19.40 3.88 4.06
CA TYR A 66 -18.11 3.19 4.06
C TYR A 66 -17.91 2.28 5.29
N GLY A 67 -18.44 2.68 6.45
CA GLY A 67 -18.41 1.86 7.68
C GLY A 67 -19.03 0.47 7.48
N THR A 68 -20.23 0.43 6.89
CA THR A 68 -20.93 -0.83 6.59
C THR A 68 -20.13 -1.72 5.63
N TYR A 69 -19.56 -1.12 4.58
CA TYR A 69 -18.70 -1.85 3.65
C TYR A 69 -17.44 -2.38 4.34
N ARG A 70 -16.78 -1.58 5.17
CA ARG A 70 -15.56 -1.96 5.91
C ARG A 70 -15.81 -3.13 6.86
N GLU A 71 -16.92 -3.09 7.58
CA GLU A 71 -17.34 -4.21 8.47
C GLU A 71 -17.63 -5.46 7.66
N GLY A 72 -18.35 -5.35 6.55
CA GLY A 72 -18.62 -6.46 5.65
C GLY A 72 -17.37 -7.04 5.00
N ALA A 73 -16.36 -6.21 4.67
CA ALA A 73 -15.10 -6.63 4.11
C ALA A 73 -14.06 -7.12 5.15
N SER A 74 -14.48 -7.36 6.39
CA SER A 74 -13.60 -7.81 7.50
C SER A 74 -12.84 -9.09 7.18
N LEU A 75 -13.43 -10.02 6.47
CA LEU A 75 -12.78 -11.26 6.00
C LEU A 75 -11.55 -10.93 5.12
N LEU A 76 -11.66 -9.99 4.20
CA LEU A 76 -10.53 -9.57 3.34
C LEU A 76 -9.44 -8.89 4.17
N SER A 77 -9.84 -8.07 5.15
CA SER A 77 -8.91 -7.42 6.09
C SER A 77 -8.17 -8.45 6.93
N TRP A 78 -8.85 -9.50 7.39
CA TRP A 78 -8.25 -10.59 8.13
C TRP A 78 -7.27 -11.40 7.25
N LEU A 79 -7.63 -11.69 5.99
CA LEU A 79 -6.78 -12.41 5.04
C LEU A 79 -5.52 -11.60 4.65
N ALA A 80 -5.52 -10.29 4.80
CA ALA A 80 -4.35 -9.44 4.52
C ALA A 80 -3.14 -9.81 5.41
N GLY A 81 -3.36 -10.24 6.66
CA GLY A 81 -2.29 -10.72 7.55
C GLY A 81 -1.55 -11.93 6.98
N PRO A 82 -2.22 -13.08 6.79
CA PRO A 82 -1.62 -14.25 6.15
C PRO A 82 -1.02 -13.98 4.77
N ALA A 83 -1.68 -13.15 3.95
CA ALA A 83 -1.15 -12.75 2.64
C ALA A 83 0.19 -12.00 2.75
N THR A 84 0.32 -11.11 3.75
CA THR A 84 1.58 -10.41 4.02
C THR A 84 2.67 -11.39 4.46
N VAL A 85 2.35 -12.37 5.32
CA VAL A 85 3.30 -13.40 5.72
C VAL A 85 3.72 -14.27 4.53
N ALA A 86 2.78 -14.57 3.60
CA ALA A 86 3.09 -15.34 2.40
C ALA A 86 4.13 -14.66 1.49
N LEU A 87 4.30 -13.33 1.57
CA LEU A 87 5.37 -12.61 0.87
C LEU A 87 6.78 -12.99 1.37
N ALA A 88 6.90 -13.62 2.53
CA ALA A 88 8.17 -14.18 3.00
C ALA A 88 8.68 -15.33 2.12
N PHE A 89 7.79 -16.07 1.44
CA PHE A 89 8.17 -17.20 0.61
C PHE A 89 9.03 -16.79 -0.61
N PRO A 90 8.62 -15.85 -1.49
CA PRO A 90 9.48 -15.37 -2.56
C PRO A 90 10.74 -14.68 -2.05
N LEU A 91 10.69 -14.02 -0.89
CA LEU A 91 11.86 -13.45 -0.24
C LEU A 91 12.85 -14.54 0.16
N TYR A 92 12.38 -15.61 0.80
CA TYR A 92 13.22 -16.75 1.22
C TYR A 92 13.92 -17.41 0.02
N ARG A 93 13.20 -17.60 -1.08
CA ARG A 93 13.78 -18.14 -2.33
C ARG A 93 14.89 -17.28 -2.92
N GLN A 94 14.84 -15.98 -2.70
CA GLN A 94 15.83 -15.01 -3.19
C GLN A 94 16.94 -14.72 -2.16
N TRP A 95 16.87 -15.30 -0.96
CA TRP A 95 17.74 -14.97 0.18
C TRP A 95 19.23 -15.10 -0.14
N SER A 96 19.64 -16.15 -0.84
CA SER A 96 21.04 -16.39 -1.21
C SER A 96 21.60 -15.29 -2.10
N ARG A 97 20.78 -14.75 -3.02
CA ARG A 97 21.16 -13.63 -3.88
C ARG A 97 21.22 -12.31 -3.11
N LEU A 98 20.24 -12.05 -2.26
CA LEU A 98 20.15 -10.83 -1.46
C LEU A 98 21.31 -10.73 -0.46
N ARG A 99 21.69 -11.83 0.15
CA ARG A 99 22.80 -11.89 1.08
C ARG A 99 24.15 -11.50 0.45
N GLY A 100 24.34 -11.78 -0.85
CA GLY A 100 25.56 -11.41 -1.59
C GLY A 100 25.65 -9.92 -1.94
N ILE A 101 24.51 -9.18 -1.91
CA ILE A 101 24.44 -7.76 -2.29
C ILE A 101 23.88 -6.88 -1.16
N TRP A 102 24.02 -7.34 0.06
CA TRP A 102 23.41 -6.67 1.22
C TRP A 102 23.87 -5.20 1.38
N TRP A 103 25.13 -4.87 1.14
CA TRP A 103 25.64 -3.50 1.23
C TRP A 103 24.99 -2.55 0.20
N PRO A 104 24.93 -2.87 -1.10
CA PRO A 104 24.15 -2.10 -2.06
C PRO A 104 22.67 -1.97 -1.68
N VAL A 105 22.05 -3.02 -1.16
CA VAL A 105 20.65 -3.01 -0.72
C VAL A 105 20.44 -2.05 0.45
N ALA A 106 21.31 -2.12 1.47
CA ALA A 106 21.24 -1.22 2.63
C ALA A 106 21.47 0.24 2.22
N GLY A 107 22.48 0.51 1.40
CA GLY A 107 22.76 1.84 0.89
C GLY A 107 21.61 2.43 0.07
N ALA A 108 21.06 1.64 -0.86
CA ALA A 108 19.91 2.06 -1.66
C ALA A 108 18.66 2.31 -0.80
N LEU A 109 18.43 1.46 0.20
CA LEU A 109 17.31 1.63 1.13
C LEU A 109 17.43 2.92 1.92
N LEU A 110 18.58 3.14 2.58
CA LEU A 110 18.80 4.34 3.40
C LEU A 110 18.72 5.61 2.57
N ALA A 111 19.38 5.64 1.41
CA ALA A 111 19.32 6.78 0.51
C ALA A 111 17.89 7.03 0.01
N GLY A 112 17.18 5.99 -0.43
CA GLY A 112 15.81 6.09 -0.92
C GLY A 112 14.83 6.52 0.17
N SER A 113 14.90 5.92 1.35
CA SER A 113 14.04 6.26 2.50
C SER A 113 14.30 7.69 2.99
N ALA A 114 15.58 8.08 3.15
CA ALA A 114 15.93 9.43 3.56
C ALA A 114 15.45 10.47 2.53
N THR A 115 15.70 10.22 1.25
CA THR A 115 15.24 11.11 0.17
C THR A 115 13.71 11.23 0.19
N ALA A 116 12.97 10.13 0.39
CA ALA A 116 11.51 10.14 0.43
C ALA A 116 10.97 10.96 1.62
N VAL A 117 11.55 10.81 2.80
CA VAL A 117 11.16 11.56 4.01
C VAL A 117 11.53 13.04 3.87
N VAL A 118 12.80 13.34 3.55
CA VAL A 118 13.29 14.72 3.44
C VAL A 118 12.53 15.48 2.35
N SER A 119 12.36 14.88 1.16
CA SER A 119 11.62 15.55 0.08
C SER A 119 10.16 15.81 0.44
N ALA A 120 9.49 14.91 1.16
CA ALA A 120 8.12 15.13 1.60
C ALA A 120 8.01 16.31 2.56
N ILE A 121 8.91 16.36 3.55
CA ILE A 121 8.95 17.45 4.54
C ILE A 121 9.30 18.79 3.86
N VAL A 122 10.37 18.81 3.04
CA VAL A 122 10.84 20.03 2.38
C VAL A 122 9.79 20.58 1.41
N ILE A 123 9.16 19.72 0.60
CA ILE A 123 8.11 20.16 -0.33
C ILE A 123 6.90 20.71 0.44
N ALA A 124 6.46 20.03 1.49
CA ALA A 124 5.36 20.50 2.32
C ALA A 124 5.69 21.86 2.96
N TRP A 125 6.89 22.03 3.50
CA TRP A 125 7.36 23.28 4.07
C TRP A 125 7.43 24.41 3.04
N LEU A 126 8.00 24.17 1.85
CA LEU A 126 8.10 25.17 0.78
C LEU A 126 6.72 25.63 0.28
N LEU A 127 5.70 24.76 0.38
CA LEU A 127 4.32 25.09 0.04
C LEU A 127 3.55 25.75 1.20
N GLY A 128 4.22 26.12 2.29
CA GLY A 128 3.61 26.79 3.45
C GLY A 128 2.89 25.84 4.40
N GLY A 129 3.17 24.53 4.31
CA GLY A 129 2.59 23.55 5.23
C GLY A 129 3.11 23.71 6.65
N ASP A 130 2.23 23.54 7.60
CA ASP A 130 2.55 23.51 9.03
C ASP A 130 3.23 22.20 9.45
N TRP A 131 3.65 22.14 10.72
CA TRP A 131 4.27 20.95 11.28
C TRP A 131 3.38 19.70 11.13
N ALA A 132 2.09 19.84 11.39
CA ALA A 132 1.16 18.72 11.32
C ALA A 132 1.05 18.15 9.90
N LEU A 133 1.04 19.01 8.88
CA LEU A 133 1.05 18.60 7.47
C LEU A 133 2.37 17.91 7.11
N MET A 134 3.51 18.49 7.49
CA MET A 134 4.84 17.90 7.22
C MET A 134 4.95 16.50 7.81
N MET A 135 4.55 16.32 9.08
CA MET A 135 4.62 15.03 9.77
C MET A 135 3.58 14.02 9.27
N SER A 136 2.46 14.47 8.73
CA SER A 136 1.50 13.60 8.04
C SER A 136 2.03 13.02 6.74
N LEU A 137 2.83 13.80 6.00
CA LEU A 137 3.37 13.42 4.71
C LEU A 137 4.73 12.70 4.80
N ALA A 138 5.50 12.94 5.84
CA ALA A 138 6.84 12.37 6.03
C ALA A 138 6.88 10.84 5.84
N PRO A 139 5.99 10.03 6.43
CA PRO A 139 6.04 8.58 6.32
C PRO A 139 5.31 8.03 5.07
N LYS A 140 4.96 8.85 4.06
CA LYS A 140 4.13 8.48 2.90
C LYS A 140 4.61 7.27 2.09
N SER A 141 5.89 6.91 2.18
CA SER A 141 6.45 5.76 1.45
C SER A 141 6.43 4.46 2.26
N ALA A 142 6.05 4.51 3.53
CA ALA A 142 5.81 3.31 4.33
C ALA A 142 4.39 2.76 4.13
N THR A 143 4.12 1.55 4.60
CA THR A 143 2.77 0.98 4.61
C THR A 143 1.87 1.70 5.61
N MET A 144 0.55 1.80 5.32
CA MET A 144 -0.42 2.47 6.20
C MET A 144 -0.33 2.06 7.68
N PRO A 145 -0.22 0.76 8.04
CA PRO A 145 -0.10 0.35 9.43
C PRO A 145 1.12 0.92 10.17
N VAL A 146 2.15 1.33 9.43
CA VAL A 146 3.35 1.95 9.99
C VAL A 146 3.28 3.48 9.86
N ALA A 147 2.86 3.98 8.71
CA ALA A 147 2.84 5.42 8.42
C ALA A 147 1.89 6.19 9.35
N MET A 148 0.68 5.66 9.59
CA MET A 148 -0.32 6.33 10.41
C MET A 148 0.14 6.53 11.87
N PRO A 149 0.59 5.48 12.59
CA PRO A 149 1.10 5.66 13.95
C PRO A 149 2.36 6.53 14.04
N VAL A 150 3.24 6.47 13.04
CA VAL A 150 4.42 7.34 12.98
C VAL A 150 4.00 8.79 12.83
N ALA A 151 3.09 9.10 11.92
CA ALA A 151 2.56 10.45 11.73
C ALA A 151 1.92 10.99 13.03
N GLU A 152 1.03 10.21 13.68
CA GLU A 152 0.39 10.61 14.93
C GLU A 152 1.39 10.92 16.05
N ARG A 153 2.38 10.05 16.24
CA ARG A 153 3.42 10.26 17.27
C ARG A 153 4.23 11.53 17.07
N MET A 154 4.34 11.99 15.82
CA MET A 154 5.07 13.21 15.46
C MET A 154 4.18 14.45 15.39
N GLY A 155 2.91 14.35 15.78
CA GLY A 155 1.94 15.46 15.76
C GLY A 155 1.27 15.69 14.41
N GLY A 156 1.35 14.72 13.48
CA GLY A 156 0.61 14.72 12.23
C GLY A 156 -0.77 14.07 12.35
N ALA A 157 -1.54 14.10 11.27
CA ALA A 157 -2.88 13.52 11.18
C ALA A 157 -2.84 12.14 10.49
N ALA A 158 -3.18 11.05 11.21
CA ALA A 158 -3.19 9.70 10.65
C ALA A 158 -4.08 9.54 9.41
N PRO A 159 -5.30 10.12 9.33
CA PRO A 159 -6.10 10.03 8.11
C PRO A 159 -5.42 10.66 6.89
N LEU A 160 -4.75 11.80 7.08
CA LEU A 160 -4.01 12.47 6.02
C LEU A 160 -2.81 11.64 5.57
N SER A 161 -2.09 11.04 6.52
CA SER A 161 -1.00 10.10 6.23
C SER A 161 -1.50 8.90 5.40
N ALA A 162 -2.66 8.32 5.74
CA ALA A 162 -3.24 7.22 4.98
C ALA A 162 -3.55 7.61 3.52
N VAL A 163 -4.09 8.80 3.30
CA VAL A 163 -4.35 9.33 1.95
C VAL A 163 -3.03 9.54 1.19
N ALA A 164 -2.02 10.14 1.84
CA ALA A 164 -0.71 10.36 1.24
C ALA A 164 -0.01 9.05 0.84
N VAL A 165 -0.09 8.03 1.70
CA VAL A 165 0.39 6.66 1.41
C VAL A 165 -0.32 6.11 0.18
N ALA A 166 -1.66 6.14 0.13
CA ALA A 166 -2.42 5.63 -0.99
C ALA A 166 -2.04 6.32 -2.31
N LEU A 167 -2.02 7.65 -2.33
CA LEU A 167 -1.67 8.45 -3.50
C LEU A 167 -0.23 8.19 -3.96
N THR A 168 0.71 8.10 -3.03
CA THR A 168 2.12 7.78 -3.34
C THR A 168 2.26 6.42 -3.98
N GLY A 169 1.59 5.41 -3.43
CA GLY A 169 1.63 4.05 -3.97
C GLY A 169 1.02 3.96 -5.37
N ILE A 170 -0.12 4.61 -5.59
CA ILE A 170 -0.80 4.66 -6.90
C ILE A 170 0.07 5.39 -7.92
N ALA A 171 0.55 6.60 -7.59
CA ALA A 171 1.39 7.40 -8.49
C ALA A 171 2.67 6.64 -8.88
N ALA A 172 3.37 6.06 -7.90
CA ALA A 172 4.59 5.31 -8.16
C ALA A 172 4.31 4.07 -9.02
N ALA A 173 3.23 3.33 -8.78
CA ALA A 173 2.88 2.15 -9.57
C ALA A 173 2.51 2.49 -11.03
N VAL A 174 1.85 3.63 -11.26
CA VAL A 174 1.50 4.13 -12.60
C VAL A 174 2.76 4.61 -13.34
N LEU A 175 3.59 5.42 -12.68
CA LEU A 175 4.76 6.05 -13.30
C LEU A 175 5.95 5.10 -13.46
N ALA A 176 5.99 3.99 -12.70
CA ALA A 176 7.14 3.09 -12.63
C ALA A 176 7.63 2.61 -13.99
N SER A 177 6.74 2.16 -14.86
CA SER A 177 7.12 1.62 -16.17
C SER A 177 7.79 2.68 -17.07
N GLY A 178 7.25 3.89 -17.08
CA GLY A 178 7.82 5.02 -17.81
C GLY A 178 9.18 5.43 -17.26
N LEU A 179 9.30 5.55 -15.94
CA LEU A 179 10.55 5.91 -15.27
C LEU A 179 11.63 4.85 -15.48
N PHE A 180 11.31 3.56 -15.35
CA PHE A 180 12.28 2.49 -15.59
C PHE A 180 12.75 2.45 -17.04
N SER A 181 11.88 2.73 -18.00
CA SER A 181 12.24 2.84 -19.41
C SER A 181 13.14 4.04 -19.65
N LEU A 182 12.79 5.20 -19.12
CA LEU A 182 13.55 6.45 -19.25
C LEU A 182 14.97 6.32 -18.66
N LEU A 183 15.08 5.69 -17.49
CA LEU A 183 16.34 5.49 -16.78
C LEU A 183 17.11 4.25 -17.26
N GLY A 184 16.60 3.50 -18.23
CA GLY A 184 17.25 2.29 -18.74
C GLY A 184 17.34 1.15 -17.73
N VAL A 185 16.53 1.16 -16.64
CA VAL A 185 16.56 0.12 -15.61
C VAL A 185 15.89 -1.15 -16.15
N ARG A 186 16.67 -2.20 -16.39
CA ARG A 186 16.20 -3.48 -16.94
C ARG A 186 16.10 -4.60 -15.93
N SER A 187 16.88 -4.57 -14.84
CA SER A 187 16.91 -5.60 -13.82
C SER A 187 15.59 -5.68 -13.07
N GLU A 188 14.95 -6.84 -13.08
CA GLU A 188 13.70 -7.10 -12.33
C GLU A 188 13.87 -6.86 -10.83
N MET A 189 15.01 -7.28 -10.27
CA MET A 189 15.32 -7.10 -8.86
C MET A 189 15.38 -5.62 -8.48
N VAL A 190 16.02 -4.78 -9.30
CA VAL A 190 16.12 -3.34 -9.05
C VAL A 190 14.75 -2.66 -9.20
N ARG A 191 13.97 -3.03 -10.22
CA ARG A 191 12.60 -2.54 -10.41
C ARG A 191 11.72 -2.91 -9.24
N GLY A 192 11.77 -4.16 -8.79
CA GLY A 192 11.03 -4.64 -7.63
C GLY A 192 11.42 -3.90 -6.37
N PHE A 193 12.72 -3.80 -6.08
CA PHE A 193 13.22 -3.09 -4.92
C PHE A 193 12.77 -1.63 -4.88
N ALA A 194 12.87 -0.91 -5.99
CA ALA A 194 12.42 0.47 -6.09
C ALA A 194 10.90 0.61 -5.86
N LEU A 195 10.10 -0.30 -6.44
CA LEU A 195 8.65 -0.33 -6.22
C LEU A 195 8.27 -0.61 -4.77
N GLY A 196 8.94 -1.56 -4.12
CA GLY A 196 8.68 -1.89 -2.71
C GLY A 196 9.06 -0.77 -1.77
N ALA A 197 10.20 -0.11 -2.00
CA ALA A 197 10.67 1.00 -1.18
C ALA A 197 9.84 2.28 -1.37
N ALA A 198 9.42 2.61 -2.59
CA ALA A 198 8.71 3.85 -2.89
C ALA A 198 7.18 3.73 -2.75
N ALA A 199 6.62 2.57 -3.12
CA ALA A 199 5.19 2.35 -3.30
C ALA A 199 4.62 1.24 -2.39
N HIS A 200 5.37 0.79 -1.41
CA HIS A 200 4.96 -0.16 -0.38
C HIS A 200 4.14 -1.36 -0.91
N ALA A 201 2.99 -1.69 -0.32
CA ALA A 201 2.15 -2.82 -0.73
C ALA A 201 1.60 -2.68 -2.17
N ILE A 202 1.26 -1.46 -2.61
CA ILE A 202 0.77 -1.20 -3.98
C ILE A 202 1.91 -1.46 -4.98
N GLY A 203 3.13 -1.01 -4.67
CA GLY A 203 4.32 -1.29 -5.48
C GLY A 203 4.67 -2.77 -5.52
N THR A 204 4.53 -3.48 -4.40
CA THR A 204 4.75 -4.93 -4.34
C THR A 204 3.73 -5.68 -5.19
N ALA A 205 2.47 -5.28 -5.18
CA ALA A 205 1.44 -5.82 -6.08
C ALA A 205 1.76 -5.55 -7.57
N ARG A 206 2.34 -4.39 -7.89
CA ARG A 206 2.83 -4.09 -9.24
C ARG A 206 4.05 -4.94 -9.61
N ALA A 207 4.98 -5.14 -8.67
CA ALA A 207 6.17 -5.97 -8.88
C ALA A 207 5.81 -7.44 -9.16
N PHE A 208 4.73 -7.96 -8.57
CA PHE A 208 4.20 -9.30 -8.89
C PHE A 208 3.88 -9.47 -10.40
N GLN A 209 3.45 -8.40 -11.06
CA GLN A 209 3.16 -8.43 -12.51
C GLN A 209 4.44 -8.40 -13.37
N ILE A 210 5.58 -8.01 -12.81
CA ILE A 210 6.88 -7.98 -13.49
C ILE A 210 7.53 -9.37 -13.45
N GLY A 211 7.53 -10.02 -12.30
CA GLY A 211 8.08 -11.36 -12.12
C GLY A 211 8.34 -11.72 -10.65
N GLU A 212 8.68 -12.99 -10.42
CA GLU A 212 8.93 -13.53 -9.07
C GLU A 212 10.14 -12.84 -8.38
N THR A 213 11.19 -12.54 -9.16
CA THR A 213 12.37 -11.82 -8.66
C THR A 213 12.02 -10.40 -8.22
N ALA A 214 11.21 -9.70 -9.01
CA ALA A 214 10.73 -8.36 -8.68
C ALA A 214 9.85 -8.38 -7.44
N MET A 215 8.91 -9.33 -7.33
CA MET A 215 8.04 -9.49 -6.18
C MET A 215 8.83 -9.73 -4.88
N GLY A 216 9.81 -10.66 -4.90
CA GLY A 216 10.63 -10.96 -3.72
C GLY A 216 11.46 -9.77 -3.25
N SER A 217 12.08 -9.04 -4.19
CA SER A 217 12.85 -7.83 -3.86
C SER A 217 11.95 -6.68 -3.40
N ALA A 218 10.72 -6.55 -3.94
CA ALA A 218 9.76 -5.55 -3.50
C ALA A 218 9.25 -5.83 -2.08
N ALA A 219 8.94 -7.09 -1.75
CA ALA A 219 8.52 -7.49 -0.42
C ALA A 219 9.61 -7.18 0.64
N LEU A 220 10.88 -7.48 0.32
CA LEU A 220 12.00 -7.12 1.16
C LEU A 220 12.10 -5.60 1.36
N ALA A 221 12.12 -4.85 0.25
CA ALA A 221 12.25 -3.40 0.29
C ALA A 221 11.11 -2.74 1.07
N MET A 222 9.87 -3.21 0.90
CA MET A 222 8.70 -2.74 1.63
C MET A 222 8.87 -2.92 3.15
N GLY A 223 9.28 -4.12 3.58
CA GLY A 223 9.50 -4.40 5.02
C GLY A 223 10.63 -3.58 5.62
N LEU A 224 11.77 -3.54 4.93
CA LEU A 224 12.93 -2.75 5.38
C LEU A 224 12.64 -1.24 5.37
N ASN A 225 11.91 -0.74 4.36
CA ASN A 225 11.53 0.68 4.30
C ASN A 225 10.54 1.08 5.41
N ALA A 226 9.65 0.17 5.81
CA ALA A 226 8.79 0.41 6.96
C ALA A 226 9.60 0.62 8.25
N ILE A 227 10.63 -0.21 8.48
CA ILE A 227 11.56 -0.06 9.61
C ILE A 227 12.37 1.23 9.46
N ALA A 228 12.98 1.46 8.30
CA ALA A 228 13.79 2.66 8.03
C ALA A 228 12.99 3.94 8.25
N THR A 229 11.76 4.02 7.73
CA THR A 229 10.89 5.19 7.88
C THR A 229 10.50 5.43 9.33
N SER A 230 10.20 4.39 10.10
CA SER A 230 9.83 4.53 11.52
C SER A 230 10.98 5.05 12.39
N VAL A 231 12.23 4.90 11.95
CA VAL A 231 13.43 5.45 12.60
C VAL A 231 13.78 6.83 12.03
N LEU A 232 13.77 6.97 10.70
CA LEU A 232 14.22 8.20 10.03
C LEU A 232 13.28 9.40 10.27
N VAL A 233 11.97 9.17 10.31
CA VAL A 233 11.01 10.28 10.52
C VAL A 233 11.24 10.96 11.87
N PRO A 234 11.28 10.26 13.02
CA PRO A 234 11.61 10.88 14.29
C PRO A 234 13.00 11.53 14.34
N LEU A 235 14.02 10.88 13.73
CA LEU A 235 15.38 11.44 13.69
C LEU A 235 15.43 12.76 12.92
N ILE A 236 14.84 12.81 11.72
CA ILE A 236 14.83 14.00 10.88
C ILE A 236 13.99 15.11 11.52
N ALA A 237 12.83 14.75 12.08
CA ALA A 237 11.97 15.69 12.79
C ALA A 237 12.64 16.31 14.03
N GLY A 238 13.50 15.54 14.72
CA GLY A 238 14.28 16.05 15.86
C GLY A 238 15.43 16.97 15.49
N LEU A 239 15.75 17.11 14.18
CA LEU A 239 16.78 18.02 13.65
C LEU A 239 16.19 19.33 13.11
N LEU A 240 14.87 19.42 13.02
CA LEU A 240 14.11 20.59 12.53
C LEU A 240 13.63 21.46 13.68
#